data_7cc50326a930ca3688eaaf66af63d06d
#
_entry.id   7cc50326a930ca3688eaaf66af63d06d
#
_cell.length_a   1.000
_cell.length_b   1.000
_cell.length_c   1.000
_cell.angle_alpha   90.00
_cell.angle_beta   90.00
_cell.angle_gamma   90.00
#
_symmetry.space_group_name_H-M   'P 1'
#
loop_
_entity.id
_entity.type
_entity.pdbx_description
1 polymer ?
#
loop_
_entity_poly.entity_id
_entity_poly.type
_entity_poly.pdbx_seq_one_letter_code
_entity_poly.pdbx_strand_id
1 'polypeptide(L)'
;MNPDTPQTMAATNAHKDIPGNPSTVMSSRIMLNDRSNGKPLKVLSETDWQFWVHNGYVVVKNAVPREQALRTAAFVWEFEDKKPDDPATWYSAPRAEMQMKELVGSGMVEVYNHQRLWDNRQTQRVYEAFTDIWGTDQLWVTIDRANLNFPLRPGDTFKGFIHWDYDPETKPQNVQGVLALADQTDENMGGFQCIPELFRTYDTWKLSQPADRDRFKPDITGFEDQLVKVRLEAGDLLIFHSMQPHGIRPNHSKDKVRIAQYISMMPAEENNEALRQWRIKSWKERIAPEGYAFPGDPRGWEQNKYPVAELNELGRKLLGLDRWSKGKG
;
A
#
# COMPACT_ATOMS: atom_id res chain seq x y z
N MET A 1 3.83 25.65 -21.28
CA MET A 1 4.39 25.42 -19.94
C MET A 1 4.29 23.94 -19.71
N ASN A 2 5.42 23.25 -19.55
CA ASN A 2 5.46 21.82 -19.34
C ASN A 2 4.71 21.47 -18.05
N PRO A 3 3.78 20.50 -18.05
CA PRO A 3 3.27 19.95 -16.80
C PRO A 3 4.41 19.16 -16.16
N ASP A 4 4.73 19.53 -14.95
CA ASP A 4 5.78 18.95 -14.14
C ASP A 4 5.70 17.41 -14.15
N THR A 5 6.80 16.81 -14.54
CA THR A 5 7.12 15.41 -14.31
C THR A 5 6.81 15.10 -12.84
N PRO A 6 6.13 13.98 -12.50
CA PRO A 6 5.94 13.61 -11.11
C PRO A 6 7.30 13.67 -10.42
N GLN A 7 7.45 14.55 -9.45
CA GLN A 7 8.65 14.59 -8.62
C GLN A 7 8.80 13.21 -8.02
N THR A 8 9.86 12.57 -8.41
CA THR A 8 10.21 11.22 -8.02
C THR A 8 10.28 11.11 -6.51
N MET A 9 9.77 10.03 -5.97
CA MET A 9 9.84 9.64 -4.55
C MET A 9 11.27 9.57 -3.97
N ALA A 10 12.28 9.96 -4.72
CA ALA A 10 13.66 10.14 -4.23
C ALA A 10 13.77 11.12 -3.03
N ALA A 11 12.77 11.97 -2.83
CA ALA A 11 12.68 12.82 -1.65
C ALA A 11 12.31 12.05 -0.36
N THR A 12 11.85 10.80 -0.46
CA THR A 12 11.35 10.04 0.70
C THR A 12 12.46 9.55 1.64
N ASN A 13 13.71 9.51 1.21
CA ASN A 13 14.82 9.17 2.09
C ASN A 13 15.08 10.20 3.22
N ALA A 14 14.62 11.43 3.06
CA ALA A 14 14.71 12.47 4.10
C ALA A 14 13.68 12.28 5.23
N HIS A 15 12.72 11.36 5.09
CA HIS A 15 11.61 11.16 6.01
C HIS A 15 11.69 9.84 6.81
N LYS A 16 12.86 9.21 6.86
CA LYS A 16 13.06 7.92 7.55
C LYS A 16 12.70 7.93 9.04
N ASP A 17 12.76 9.09 9.66
CA ASP A 17 12.57 9.26 11.10
C ASP A 17 11.27 9.98 11.47
N ILE A 18 10.34 10.13 10.52
CA ILE A 18 9.06 10.77 10.84
C ILE A 18 8.20 9.80 11.64
N PRO A 19 7.82 10.15 12.88
CA PRO A 19 6.90 9.35 13.66
C PRO A 19 5.59 9.12 12.90
N GLY A 20 5.08 7.90 12.91
CA GLY A 20 3.72 7.65 12.50
C GLY A 20 3.49 6.67 11.38
N ASN A 21 4.39 6.51 10.45
CA ASN A 21 4.24 5.54 9.38
C ASN A 21 5.26 4.40 9.52
N PRO A 22 4.89 3.22 10.07
CA PRO A 22 5.84 2.12 10.24
C PRO A 22 6.36 1.56 8.90
N SER A 23 5.70 1.84 7.76
CA SER A 23 6.24 1.45 6.47
C SER A 23 7.49 2.23 6.05
N THR A 24 7.80 3.33 6.73
CA THR A 24 9.04 4.10 6.54
C THR A 24 10.15 3.68 7.48
N VAL A 25 9.83 2.89 8.51
CA VAL A 25 10.79 2.38 9.48
C VAL A 25 11.30 1.02 9.01
N MET A 26 12.59 0.93 8.72
CA MET A 26 13.23 -0.35 8.39
C MET A 26 13.45 -1.14 9.66
N SER A 27 12.85 -2.33 9.78
CA SER A 27 13.15 -3.24 10.87
C SER A 27 14.56 -3.82 10.67
N SER A 28 15.53 -3.32 11.42
CA SER A 28 16.91 -3.85 11.37
C SER A 28 17.10 -5.16 12.10
N ARG A 29 16.10 -5.62 12.86
CA ARG A 29 16.24 -6.77 13.78
C ARG A 29 15.50 -8.02 13.33
N ILE A 30 14.49 -7.88 12.49
CA ILE A 30 13.67 -8.99 11.98
C ILE A 30 13.82 -9.02 10.46
N MET A 31 14.29 -10.15 9.97
CA MET A 31 14.43 -10.39 8.53
C MET A 31 13.14 -10.95 7.99
N LEU A 32 12.79 -10.53 6.79
CA LEU A 32 11.73 -11.16 6.02
C LEU A 32 12.07 -12.64 5.80
N ASN A 33 11.03 -13.47 5.70
CA ASN A 33 11.15 -14.88 5.38
C ASN A 33 11.86 -15.72 6.46
N ASP A 34 12.04 -15.18 7.66
CA ASP A 34 12.60 -15.96 8.77
C ASP A 34 11.54 -16.90 9.36
N ARG A 35 11.68 -18.17 9.03
CA ARG A 35 10.85 -19.26 9.57
C ARG A 35 11.61 -20.14 10.59
N SER A 36 12.70 -19.64 11.15
CA SER A 36 13.50 -20.35 12.15
C SER A 36 12.72 -20.69 13.43
N ASN A 37 11.60 -20.00 13.67
CA ASN A 37 10.68 -20.29 14.77
C ASN A 37 9.94 -21.62 14.65
N GLY A 38 9.99 -22.29 13.47
CA GLY A 38 9.34 -23.58 13.19
C GLY A 38 7.81 -23.56 13.20
N LYS A 39 7.17 -22.38 13.28
CA LYS A 39 5.71 -22.28 13.26
C LYS A 39 5.15 -22.61 11.86
N PRO A 40 3.99 -23.31 11.79
CA PRO A 40 3.33 -23.54 10.51
C PRO A 40 2.80 -22.22 9.92
N LEU A 41 2.64 -22.18 8.60
CA LEU A 41 1.92 -21.11 7.91
C LEU A 41 0.45 -21.13 8.34
N LYS A 42 -0.15 -19.95 8.49
CA LYS A 42 -1.54 -19.76 8.94
C LYS A 42 -2.49 -19.55 7.76
N VAL A 43 -2.03 -18.82 6.75
CA VAL A 43 -2.84 -18.38 5.60
C VAL A 43 -2.22 -18.83 4.28
N LEU A 44 -0.93 -18.67 4.11
CA LEU A 44 -0.23 -19.09 2.90
C LEU A 44 -0.10 -20.60 2.89
N SER A 45 -0.39 -21.22 1.74
CA SER A 45 0.02 -22.61 1.50
C SER A 45 1.55 -22.65 1.31
N GLU A 46 2.13 -23.86 1.38
CA GLU A 46 3.55 -24.03 1.06
C GLU A 46 3.86 -23.61 -0.38
N THR A 47 2.92 -23.83 -1.31
CA THR A 47 3.04 -23.36 -2.70
C THR A 47 3.05 -21.83 -2.79
N ASP A 48 2.15 -21.15 -2.04
CA ASP A 48 2.12 -19.68 -1.99
C ASP A 48 3.41 -19.13 -1.38
N TRP A 49 3.93 -19.80 -0.35
CA TRP A 49 5.19 -19.44 0.28
C TRP A 49 6.38 -19.54 -0.68
N GLN A 50 6.51 -20.66 -1.39
CA GLN A 50 7.57 -20.84 -2.40
C GLN A 50 7.42 -19.82 -3.53
N PHE A 51 6.19 -19.54 -3.96
CA PHE A 51 5.92 -18.51 -4.96
C PHE A 51 6.34 -17.13 -4.48
N TRP A 52 6.00 -16.75 -3.23
CA TRP A 52 6.41 -15.50 -2.59
C TRP A 52 7.94 -15.35 -2.55
N VAL A 53 8.64 -16.33 -2.03
CA VAL A 53 10.09 -16.30 -1.91
C VAL A 53 10.77 -16.17 -3.28
N HIS A 54 10.23 -16.85 -4.28
CA HIS A 54 10.80 -16.86 -5.63
C HIS A 54 10.48 -15.58 -6.42
N ASN A 55 9.24 -15.07 -6.31
CA ASN A 55 8.75 -14.01 -7.17
C ASN A 55 8.67 -12.63 -6.51
N GLY A 56 8.88 -12.53 -5.20
CA GLY A 56 8.83 -11.28 -4.47
C GLY A 56 7.43 -10.67 -4.32
N TYR A 57 6.38 -11.41 -4.65
CA TYR A 57 4.99 -11.05 -4.39
C TYR A 57 4.11 -12.27 -4.22
N VAL A 58 2.95 -12.11 -3.58
CA VAL A 58 1.93 -13.15 -3.45
C VAL A 58 0.54 -12.53 -3.41
N VAL A 59 -0.47 -13.27 -3.90
CA VAL A 59 -1.88 -12.87 -3.81
C VAL A 59 -2.59 -13.78 -2.82
N VAL A 60 -3.03 -13.19 -1.72
CA VAL A 60 -3.87 -13.86 -0.71
C VAL A 60 -5.33 -13.72 -1.15
N LYS A 61 -5.90 -14.79 -1.66
CA LYS A 61 -7.29 -14.82 -2.12
C LYS A 61 -8.25 -14.67 -0.93
N ASN A 62 -9.29 -13.83 -1.12
CA ASN A 62 -10.32 -13.58 -0.10
C ASN A 62 -9.70 -13.22 1.28
N ALA A 63 -8.72 -12.34 1.30
CA ALA A 63 -8.11 -11.85 2.55
C ALA A 63 -9.13 -11.13 3.43
N VAL A 64 -10.08 -10.43 2.80
CA VAL A 64 -11.32 -9.96 3.44
C VAL A 64 -12.52 -10.49 2.67
N PRO A 65 -13.70 -10.64 3.30
CA PRO A 65 -14.92 -10.98 2.57
C PRO A 65 -15.19 -9.98 1.44
N ARG A 66 -15.60 -10.47 0.27
CA ARG A 66 -15.90 -9.63 -0.90
C ARG A 66 -16.85 -8.48 -0.56
N GLU A 67 -17.92 -8.77 0.21
CA GLU A 67 -18.88 -7.74 0.62
C GLU A 67 -18.24 -6.65 1.48
N GLN A 68 -17.28 -6.98 2.33
CA GLN A 68 -16.55 -6.01 3.13
C GLN A 68 -15.69 -5.09 2.25
N ALA A 69 -15.00 -5.65 1.27
CA ALA A 69 -14.25 -4.88 0.29
C ALA A 69 -15.16 -3.92 -0.50
N LEU A 70 -16.28 -4.42 -1.01
CA LEU A 70 -17.25 -3.62 -1.77
C LEU A 70 -17.91 -2.51 -0.92
N ARG A 71 -18.19 -2.76 0.37
CA ARG A 71 -18.66 -1.71 1.28
C ARG A 71 -17.60 -0.61 1.48
N THR A 72 -16.34 -0.99 1.53
CA THR A 72 -15.24 -0.02 1.59
C THR A 72 -15.11 0.76 0.28
N ALA A 73 -15.27 0.10 -0.87
CA ALA A 73 -15.30 0.78 -2.17
C ALA A 73 -16.44 1.81 -2.25
N ALA A 74 -17.65 1.44 -1.82
CA ALA A 74 -18.80 2.36 -1.78
C ALA A 74 -18.51 3.60 -0.91
N PHE A 75 -17.86 3.39 0.25
CA PHE A 75 -17.42 4.48 1.11
C PHE A 75 -16.38 5.38 0.41
N VAL A 76 -15.43 4.82 -0.33
CA VAL A 76 -14.42 5.62 -1.06
C VAL A 76 -15.08 6.54 -2.10
N TRP A 77 -16.09 6.05 -2.81
CA TRP A 77 -16.89 6.85 -3.73
C TRP A 77 -17.62 7.99 -3.01
N GLU A 78 -18.28 7.68 -1.90
CA GLU A 78 -18.99 8.66 -1.07
C GLU A 78 -18.03 9.73 -0.53
N PHE A 79 -16.87 9.31 0.00
CA PHE A 79 -15.88 10.22 0.58
C PHE A 79 -15.35 11.24 -0.45
N GLU A 80 -15.20 10.81 -1.71
CA GLU A 80 -14.74 11.69 -2.79
C GLU A 80 -15.89 12.45 -3.49
N ASP A 81 -17.12 12.30 -3.00
CA ASP A 81 -18.32 12.93 -3.62
C ASP A 81 -18.43 12.62 -5.12
N LYS A 82 -18.15 11.35 -5.46
CA LYS A 82 -18.19 10.84 -6.83
C LYS A 82 -19.14 9.65 -6.92
N LYS A 83 -19.69 9.43 -8.11
CA LYS A 83 -20.68 8.39 -8.35
C LYS A 83 -20.12 7.32 -9.30
N PRO A 84 -20.20 6.03 -8.95
CA PRO A 84 -19.67 4.96 -9.78
C PRO A 84 -20.38 4.83 -11.14
N ASP A 85 -21.64 5.23 -11.22
CA ASP A 85 -22.50 5.16 -12.40
C ASP A 85 -22.62 6.49 -13.18
N ASP A 86 -21.90 7.53 -12.74
CA ASP A 86 -21.90 8.84 -13.38
C ASP A 86 -20.47 9.32 -13.68
N PRO A 87 -19.90 8.95 -14.85
CA PRO A 87 -18.54 9.34 -15.23
C PRO A 87 -18.30 10.85 -15.27
N ALA A 88 -19.35 11.67 -15.38
CA ALA A 88 -19.20 13.13 -15.33
C ALA A 88 -18.66 13.60 -13.97
N THR A 89 -18.89 12.84 -12.90
CA THR A 89 -18.37 13.15 -11.57
C THR A 89 -16.91 12.76 -11.37
N TRP A 90 -16.36 11.84 -12.17
CA TRP A 90 -15.03 11.25 -11.96
C TRP A 90 -13.92 12.28 -12.13
N TYR A 91 -14.04 13.13 -13.14
CA TYR A 91 -13.00 14.08 -13.55
C TYR A 91 -13.31 15.51 -13.10
N SER A 92 -14.40 15.70 -12.33
CA SER A 92 -14.64 17.00 -11.73
C SER A 92 -13.45 17.36 -10.85
N ALA A 93 -12.81 18.47 -11.17
CA ALA A 93 -11.71 18.96 -10.35
C ALA A 93 -12.20 19.15 -8.91
N PRO A 94 -11.42 18.78 -7.92
CA PRO A 94 -11.64 19.25 -6.57
C PRO A 94 -11.72 20.78 -6.63
N ARG A 95 -12.52 21.39 -5.79
CA ARG A 95 -12.59 22.86 -5.73
C ARG A 95 -11.18 23.39 -5.60
N ALA A 96 -10.85 24.45 -6.35
CA ALA A 96 -9.47 24.97 -6.45
C ALA A 96 -8.86 25.28 -5.08
N GLU A 97 -9.68 25.73 -4.12
CA GLU A 97 -9.31 25.99 -2.75
C GLU A 97 -8.95 24.74 -1.93
N MET A 98 -9.32 23.55 -2.37
CA MET A 98 -9.10 22.30 -1.66
C MET A 98 -7.79 21.58 -2.03
N GLN A 99 -7.12 22.02 -3.07
CA GLN A 99 -5.79 21.52 -3.50
C GLN A 99 -5.61 19.99 -3.44
N MET A 100 -6.62 19.21 -3.84
CA MET A 100 -6.60 17.74 -3.84
C MET A 100 -5.63 17.17 -4.89
N LYS A 101 -4.36 17.57 -4.83
CA LYS A 101 -3.35 17.25 -5.85
C LYS A 101 -3.11 15.75 -5.97
N GLU A 102 -3.12 15.04 -4.86
CA GLU A 102 -2.84 13.60 -4.85
C GLU A 102 -3.96 12.79 -5.52
N LEU A 103 -5.22 13.16 -5.32
CA LEU A 103 -6.32 12.51 -6.01
C LEU A 103 -6.22 12.71 -7.53
N VAL A 104 -5.94 13.93 -7.96
CA VAL A 104 -5.83 14.27 -9.38
C VAL A 104 -4.60 13.65 -10.03
N GLY A 105 -3.47 13.63 -9.33
CA GLY A 105 -2.21 13.14 -9.87
C GLY A 105 -2.05 11.63 -9.82
N SER A 106 -2.45 10.98 -8.72
CA SER A 106 -2.16 9.58 -8.44
C SER A 106 -3.39 8.75 -8.05
N GLY A 107 -4.55 9.37 -7.93
CA GLY A 107 -5.78 8.72 -7.47
C GLY A 107 -5.80 8.42 -5.98
N MET A 108 -4.92 9.03 -5.19
CA MET A 108 -4.89 8.84 -3.74
C MET A 108 -6.05 9.54 -3.07
N VAL A 109 -6.75 8.82 -2.20
CA VAL A 109 -7.90 9.28 -1.42
C VAL A 109 -7.42 9.53 0.00
N GLU A 110 -7.45 10.80 0.44
CA GLU A 110 -6.85 11.26 1.69
C GLU A 110 -7.71 10.93 2.93
N VAL A 111 -8.05 9.65 3.09
CA VAL A 111 -8.75 9.09 4.24
C VAL A 111 -7.92 7.99 4.87
N TYR A 112 -7.72 8.01 6.19
CA TYR A 112 -6.72 7.21 6.87
C TYR A 112 -7.27 6.31 7.96
N ASN A 113 -8.22 6.79 8.75
CA ASN A 113 -8.64 6.17 10.00
C ASN A 113 -10.14 5.84 10.06
N HIS A 114 -10.85 5.94 8.93
CA HIS A 114 -12.27 5.62 8.88
C HIS A 114 -12.54 4.14 9.21
N GLN A 115 -13.72 3.86 9.80
CA GLN A 115 -14.13 2.52 10.22
C GLN A 115 -13.95 1.46 9.13
N ARG A 116 -14.37 1.76 7.88
CA ARG A 116 -14.27 0.81 6.75
C ARG A 116 -12.84 0.39 6.45
N LEU A 117 -11.88 1.31 6.63
CA LEU A 117 -10.46 1.02 6.44
C LEU A 117 -9.92 0.17 7.59
N TRP A 118 -10.35 0.46 8.82
CA TRP A 118 -9.96 -0.32 10.00
C TRP A 118 -10.59 -1.71 10.01
N ASP A 119 -11.83 -1.88 9.53
CA ASP A 119 -12.45 -3.19 9.39
C ASP A 119 -11.57 -4.14 8.56
N ASN A 120 -10.97 -3.63 7.47
CA ASN A 120 -10.07 -4.40 6.63
C ASN A 120 -8.73 -4.69 7.33
N ARG A 121 -8.11 -3.67 7.98
CA ARG A 121 -6.83 -3.81 8.68
C ARG A 121 -6.86 -4.81 9.82
N GLN A 122 -7.97 -4.88 10.55
CA GLN A 122 -8.15 -5.75 11.71
C GLN A 122 -8.79 -7.11 11.37
N THR A 123 -8.88 -7.47 10.09
CA THR A 123 -9.31 -8.79 9.65
C THR A 123 -8.22 -9.81 9.97
N GLN A 124 -8.59 -10.89 10.65
CA GLN A 124 -7.66 -11.93 11.11
C GLN A 124 -6.81 -12.49 9.96
N ARG A 125 -7.43 -12.82 8.84
CA ARG A 125 -6.74 -13.39 7.67
C ARG A 125 -5.73 -12.43 7.04
N VAL A 126 -6.01 -11.13 7.03
CA VAL A 126 -5.05 -10.10 6.58
C VAL A 126 -3.84 -10.10 7.50
N TYR A 127 -4.05 -10.03 8.81
CA TYR A 127 -2.97 -10.06 9.79
C TYR A 127 -2.14 -11.35 9.70
N GLU A 128 -2.78 -12.50 9.62
CA GLU A 128 -2.09 -13.80 9.58
C GLU A 128 -1.26 -13.97 8.31
N ALA A 129 -1.67 -13.41 7.17
CA ALA A 129 -0.86 -13.40 5.95
C ALA A 129 0.48 -12.67 6.15
N PHE A 130 0.46 -11.54 6.85
CA PHE A 130 1.69 -10.82 7.18
C PHE A 130 2.51 -11.54 8.28
N THR A 131 1.86 -12.25 9.21
CA THR A 131 2.61 -13.05 10.20
C THR A 131 3.36 -14.20 9.55
N ASP A 132 2.81 -14.80 8.49
CA ASP A 132 3.49 -15.84 7.72
C ASP A 132 4.77 -15.30 7.07
N ILE A 133 4.70 -14.09 6.52
CA ILE A 133 5.84 -13.44 5.83
C ILE A 133 6.92 -12.98 6.82
N TRP A 134 6.52 -12.42 7.94
CA TRP A 134 7.45 -11.88 8.94
C TRP A 134 7.98 -12.93 9.95
N GLY A 135 7.32 -14.08 10.05
CA GLY A 135 7.66 -15.08 11.08
C GLY A 135 7.38 -14.63 12.51
N THR A 136 6.69 -13.51 12.72
CA THR A 136 6.32 -12.97 14.04
C THR A 136 4.86 -12.58 14.12
N ASP A 137 4.28 -12.78 15.30
CA ASP A 137 2.91 -12.37 15.61
C ASP A 137 2.81 -10.91 16.08
N GLN A 138 3.95 -10.26 16.37
CA GLN A 138 3.97 -8.90 16.92
C GLN A 138 4.13 -7.89 15.79
N LEU A 139 3.00 -7.46 15.22
CA LEU A 139 2.97 -6.56 14.07
C LEU A 139 2.20 -5.27 14.39
N TRP A 140 2.62 -4.19 13.75
CA TRP A 140 1.83 -2.96 13.59
C TRP A 140 1.39 -2.81 12.15
N VAL A 141 0.15 -2.32 11.95
CA VAL A 141 -0.39 -2.04 10.62
C VAL A 141 -0.09 -0.59 10.21
N THR A 142 0.18 -0.35 8.93
CA THR A 142 0.32 1.02 8.41
C THR A 142 -0.98 1.79 8.50
N ILE A 143 -0.88 3.08 8.80
CA ILE A 143 -1.99 4.03 8.67
C ILE A 143 -1.83 4.66 7.28
N ASP A 144 -2.39 4.02 6.27
CA ASP A 144 -2.31 4.42 4.88
C ASP A 144 -3.72 4.57 4.28
N ARG A 145 -3.82 4.92 3.02
CA ARG A 145 -4.99 5.44 2.31
C ARG A 145 -5.65 4.41 1.41
N ALA A 146 -6.73 4.89 0.78
CA ALA A 146 -7.33 4.25 -0.38
C ALA A 146 -6.83 4.89 -1.71
N ASN A 147 -7.18 4.26 -2.81
CA ASN A 147 -6.89 4.73 -4.16
C ASN A 147 -8.12 4.55 -5.05
N LEU A 148 -8.37 5.56 -5.86
CA LEU A 148 -9.47 5.62 -6.84
C LEU A 148 -8.87 6.05 -8.17
N ASN A 149 -8.64 5.09 -9.09
CA ASN A 149 -7.94 5.32 -10.34
C ASN A 149 -8.89 5.16 -11.53
N PHE A 150 -9.24 6.30 -12.13
CA PHE A 150 -10.17 6.40 -13.25
C PHE A 150 -9.53 6.02 -14.59
N PRO A 151 -10.33 5.69 -15.60
CA PRO A 151 -9.85 5.58 -16.98
C PRO A 151 -9.12 6.84 -17.46
N LEU A 152 -8.14 6.68 -18.32
CA LEU A 152 -7.47 7.81 -18.96
C LEU A 152 -8.42 8.50 -19.94
N ARG A 153 -8.40 9.84 -19.93
CA ARG A 153 -9.15 10.64 -20.88
C ARG A 153 -8.40 10.75 -22.21
N PRO A 154 -9.10 11.06 -23.30
CA PRO A 154 -8.44 11.42 -24.54
C PRO A 154 -7.42 12.57 -24.32
N GLY A 155 -6.18 12.33 -24.71
CA GLY A 155 -5.09 13.28 -24.52
C GLY A 155 -4.24 13.08 -23.25
N ASP A 156 -4.65 12.25 -22.30
CA ASP A 156 -3.81 11.87 -21.16
C ASP A 156 -2.65 11.01 -21.66
N THR A 157 -1.44 11.28 -21.14
CA THR A 157 -0.19 10.67 -21.62
C THR A 157 0.42 9.67 -20.65
N PHE A 158 -0.26 9.35 -19.55
CA PHE A 158 0.26 8.42 -18.55
C PHE A 158 0.44 7.01 -19.15
N LYS A 159 1.67 6.51 -19.11
CA LYS A 159 2.03 5.20 -19.67
C LYS A 159 2.23 4.10 -18.61
N GLY A 160 1.98 4.43 -17.33
CA GLY A 160 2.42 3.60 -16.22
C GLY A 160 3.89 3.82 -15.89
N PHE A 161 4.35 3.14 -14.86
CA PHE A 161 5.75 3.19 -14.43
C PHE A 161 6.14 1.91 -13.72
N ILE A 162 7.46 1.71 -13.60
CA ILE A 162 8.11 0.75 -12.71
C ILE A 162 9.13 1.49 -11.87
N HIS A 163 9.15 1.23 -10.56
CA HIS A 163 10.07 1.85 -9.61
C HIS A 163 10.29 0.95 -8.39
N TRP A 164 11.19 1.39 -7.51
CA TRP A 164 11.29 0.94 -6.13
C TRP A 164 10.97 2.09 -5.19
N ASP A 165 10.25 1.81 -4.10
CA ASP A 165 10.00 2.79 -3.05
C ASP A 165 11.21 2.97 -2.10
N TYR A 166 12.12 2.02 -2.10
CA TYR A 166 13.33 2.00 -1.29
C TYR A 166 14.54 1.80 -2.18
N ASP A 167 15.70 2.35 -1.77
CA ASP A 167 16.95 2.08 -2.45
C ASP A 167 17.28 0.58 -2.38
N PRO A 168 17.22 -0.17 -3.48
CA PRO A 168 17.45 -1.61 -3.48
C PRO A 168 18.88 -2.01 -3.13
N GLU A 169 19.85 -1.08 -3.22
CA GLU A 169 21.23 -1.33 -2.79
C GLU A 169 21.30 -1.59 -1.26
N THR A 170 20.38 -1.02 -0.51
CA THR A 170 20.32 -1.22 0.96
C THR A 170 19.68 -2.54 1.36
N LYS A 171 19.16 -3.32 0.39
CA LYS A 171 18.45 -4.58 0.62
C LYS A 171 17.36 -4.44 1.70
N PRO A 172 16.40 -3.53 1.50
CA PRO A 172 15.42 -3.22 2.53
C PRO A 172 14.56 -4.43 2.90
N GLN A 173 14.30 -4.57 4.19
CA GLN A 173 13.48 -5.64 4.75
C GLN A 173 12.08 -5.09 5.06
N ASN A 174 11.31 -4.81 4.03
CA ASN A 174 9.95 -4.29 4.13
C ASN A 174 9.02 -5.01 3.16
N VAL A 175 7.74 -4.96 3.46
CA VAL A 175 6.66 -5.41 2.59
C VAL A 175 5.61 -4.35 2.45
N GLN A 176 4.93 -4.36 1.33
CA GLN A 176 3.78 -3.52 1.08
C GLN A 176 2.59 -4.36 0.65
N GLY A 177 1.38 -3.86 0.89
CA GLY A 177 0.19 -4.59 0.54
C GLY A 177 -0.89 -3.70 -0.10
N VAL A 178 -1.59 -4.30 -1.05
CA VAL A 178 -2.69 -3.68 -1.81
C VAL A 178 -3.91 -4.59 -1.70
N LEU A 179 -4.91 -4.16 -0.94
CA LEU A 179 -6.21 -4.82 -0.89
C LEU A 179 -7.08 -4.31 -2.04
N ALA A 180 -7.53 -5.20 -2.91
CA ALA A 180 -8.48 -4.87 -3.95
C ALA A 180 -9.87 -4.64 -3.36
N LEU A 181 -10.42 -3.44 -3.53
CA LEU A 181 -11.76 -3.09 -3.09
C LEU A 181 -12.83 -3.31 -4.17
N ALA A 182 -12.39 -3.43 -5.42
CA ALA A 182 -13.20 -3.81 -6.58
C ALA A 182 -12.40 -4.79 -7.46
N ASP A 183 -13.06 -5.48 -8.37
CA ASP A 183 -12.39 -6.42 -9.28
C ASP A 183 -11.41 -5.68 -10.20
N GLN A 184 -10.20 -6.20 -10.29
CA GLN A 184 -9.08 -5.71 -11.12
C GLN A 184 -8.61 -6.85 -12.04
N THR A 185 -9.56 -7.48 -12.75
CA THR A 185 -9.32 -8.67 -13.58
C THR A 185 -9.09 -8.33 -15.05
N ASP A 186 -9.44 -7.13 -15.49
CA ASP A 186 -9.18 -6.64 -16.84
C ASP A 186 -7.78 -6.02 -16.93
N GLU A 187 -6.99 -6.46 -17.89
CA GLU A 187 -5.64 -5.96 -18.09
C GLU A 187 -5.57 -4.48 -18.49
N ASN A 188 -6.67 -3.95 -19.03
CA ASN A 188 -6.76 -2.57 -19.47
C ASN A 188 -7.24 -1.60 -18.37
N MET A 189 -7.65 -2.08 -17.20
CA MET A 189 -8.26 -1.23 -16.18
C MET A 189 -7.29 -0.66 -15.13
N GLY A 190 -6.01 -0.56 -15.44
CA GLY A 190 -5.03 -0.16 -14.46
C GLY A 190 -4.67 -1.30 -13.50
N GLY A 191 -4.04 -0.97 -12.38
CA GLY A 191 -3.68 -1.94 -11.34
C GLY A 191 -2.18 -2.20 -11.25
N PHE A 192 -1.83 -3.06 -10.31
CA PHE A 192 -0.45 -3.40 -10.01
C PHE A 192 0.21 -4.18 -11.14
N GLN A 193 1.46 -3.83 -11.39
CA GLN A 193 2.36 -4.56 -12.28
C GLN A 193 3.75 -4.65 -11.64
N CYS A 194 4.50 -5.70 -11.97
CA CYS A 194 5.84 -5.92 -11.42
C CYS A 194 6.70 -6.76 -12.38
N ILE A 195 8.00 -6.82 -12.09
CA ILE A 195 8.96 -7.62 -12.86
C ILE A 195 9.67 -8.62 -11.92
N PRO A 196 9.09 -9.81 -11.69
CA PRO A 196 9.69 -10.80 -10.80
C PRO A 196 11.08 -11.28 -11.24
N GLU A 197 11.35 -11.29 -12.54
CA GLU A 197 12.68 -11.65 -13.05
C GLU A 197 13.74 -10.65 -12.56
N LEU A 198 13.45 -9.36 -12.60
CA LEU A 198 14.38 -8.34 -12.10
C LEU A 198 14.53 -8.40 -10.57
N PHE A 199 13.49 -8.81 -9.85
CA PHE A 199 13.60 -9.10 -8.41
C PHE A 199 14.62 -10.21 -8.14
N ARG A 200 14.56 -11.32 -8.91
CA ARG A 200 15.49 -12.44 -8.75
C ARG A 200 16.91 -12.12 -9.18
N THR A 201 17.06 -11.37 -10.25
CA THR A 201 18.35 -11.12 -10.91
C THR A 201 18.98 -9.77 -10.53
N TYR A 202 18.41 -9.05 -9.57
CA TYR A 202 18.86 -7.71 -9.19
C TYR A 202 20.38 -7.61 -9.00
N ASP A 203 20.99 -8.54 -8.27
CA ASP A 203 22.43 -8.48 -7.96
C ASP A 203 23.31 -8.65 -9.21
N THR A 204 22.84 -9.40 -10.21
CA THR A 204 23.54 -9.53 -11.50
C THR A 204 23.24 -8.36 -12.41
N TRP A 205 21.97 -7.95 -12.50
CA TRP A 205 21.52 -6.82 -13.34
C TRP A 205 22.23 -5.51 -12.96
N LYS A 206 22.34 -5.21 -11.65
CA LYS A 206 22.98 -3.97 -11.19
C LYS A 206 24.44 -3.82 -11.62
N LEU A 207 25.16 -4.90 -11.87
CA LEU A 207 26.56 -4.87 -12.30
C LEU A 207 26.73 -4.31 -13.73
N SER A 208 25.69 -4.39 -14.55
CA SER A 208 25.67 -3.86 -15.91
C SER A 208 25.12 -2.44 -16.00
N GLN A 209 24.68 -1.87 -14.87
CA GLN A 209 24.04 -0.55 -14.87
C GLN A 209 25.04 0.59 -14.66
N PRO A 210 24.79 1.79 -15.21
CA PRO A 210 25.61 2.98 -14.93
C PRO A 210 25.65 3.27 -13.43
N ALA A 211 26.81 3.73 -12.95
CA ALA A 211 27.03 4.03 -11.54
C ALA A 211 26.18 5.22 -11.03
N ASP A 212 25.84 6.12 -11.92
CA ASP A 212 25.06 7.35 -11.67
C ASP A 212 23.56 7.20 -11.97
N ARG A 213 23.08 5.96 -12.19
CA ARG A 213 21.65 5.70 -12.44
C ARG A 213 20.76 6.19 -11.29
N ASP A 214 19.54 6.53 -11.61
CA ASP A 214 18.49 6.68 -10.59
C ASP A 214 18.19 5.31 -9.93
N ARG A 215 18.55 5.17 -8.66
CA ARG A 215 18.40 3.89 -7.94
C ARG A 215 16.95 3.47 -7.68
N PHE A 216 16.03 4.42 -7.80
CA PHE A 216 14.60 4.17 -7.61
C PHE A 216 13.88 3.82 -8.90
N LYS A 217 14.51 4.04 -10.06
CA LYS A 217 13.93 3.77 -11.39
C LYS A 217 14.80 2.78 -12.15
N PRO A 218 14.39 1.51 -12.26
CA PRO A 218 15.11 0.55 -13.09
C PRO A 218 15.02 0.93 -14.56
N ASP A 219 16.12 0.72 -15.30
CA ASP A 219 16.02 0.51 -16.72
C ASP A 219 15.45 -0.89 -16.96
N ILE A 220 14.25 -0.95 -17.54
CA ILE A 220 13.54 -2.19 -17.80
C ILE A 220 13.71 -2.72 -19.22
N THR A 221 14.64 -2.11 -19.99
CA THR A 221 14.97 -2.57 -21.33
C THR A 221 15.36 -4.06 -21.31
N GLY A 222 14.67 -4.87 -22.08
CA GLY A 222 14.83 -6.33 -22.11
C GLY A 222 14.00 -7.10 -21.07
N PHE A 223 13.19 -6.41 -20.27
CA PHE A 223 12.24 -7.03 -19.34
C PHE A 223 10.76 -6.78 -19.70
N GLU A 224 10.49 -6.14 -20.83
CA GLU A 224 9.13 -5.72 -21.24
C GLU A 224 8.18 -6.92 -21.33
N ASP A 225 8.65 -8.04 -21.89
CA ASP A 225 7.88 -9.29 -22.03
C ASP A 225 7.73 -10.06 -20.69
N GLN A 226 8.46 -9.65 -19.67
CA GLN A 226 8.45 -10.27 -18.34
C GLN A 226 7.63 -9.47 -17.32
N LEU A 227 6.99 -8.40 -17.80
CA LEU A 227 6.11 -7.57 -16.99
C LEU A 227 4.84 -8.35 -16.63
N VAL A 228 4.66 -8.61 -15.35
CA VAL A 228 3.48 -9.30 -14.82
C VAL A 228 2.40 -8.29 -14.44
N LYS A 229 1.24 -8.41 -15.05
CA LYS A 229 0.03 -7.66 -14.69
C LYS A 229 -0.79 -8.49 -13.70
N VAL A 230 -0.73 -8.14 -12.43
CA VAL A 230 -1.42 -8.92 -11.39
C VAL A 230 -2.92 -8.66 -11.43
N ARG A 231 -3.71 -9.75 -11.48
CA ARG A 231 -5.17 -9.72 -11.43
C ARG A 231 -5.65 -9.96 -10.00
N LEU A 232 -6.57 -9.14 -9.54
CA LEU A 232 -7.14 -9.22 -8.20
C LEU A 232 -8.66 -9.16 -8.30
N GLU A 233 -9.34 -9.91 -7.46
CA GLU A 233 -10.77 -9.79 -7.22
C GLU A 233 -11.02 -8.99 -5.93
N ALA A 234 -12.20 -8.41 -5.78
CA ALA A 234 -12.55 -7.68 -4.58
C ALA A 234 -12.40 -8.56 -3.33
N GLY A 235 -11.59 -8.12 -2.38
CA GLY A 235 -11.23 -8.88 -1.17
C GLY A 235 -9.86 -9.57 -1.24
N ASP A 236 -9.22 -9.65 -2.40
CA ASP A 236 -7.86 -10.18 -2.52
C ASP A 236 -6.83 -9.16 -2.01
N LEU A 237 -5.82 -9.66 -1.30
CA LEU A 237 -4.68 -8.88 -0.83
C LEU A 237 -3.42 -9.30 -1.58
N LEU A 238 -2.88 -8.40 -2.36
CA LEU A 238 -1.52 -8.52 -2.90
C LEU A 238 -0.53 -8.06 -1.83
N ILE A 239 0.49 -8.87 -1.56
CA ILE A 239 1.65 -8.48 -0.73
C ILE A 239 2.90 -8.57 -1.61
N PHE A 240 3.78 -7.57 -1.55
CA PHE A 240 5.02 -7.57 -2.31
C PHE A 240 6.20 -7.06 -1.49
N HIS A 241 7.37 -7.59 -1.82
CA HIS A 241 8.64 -7.27 -1.17
C HIS A 241 9.14 -5.90 -1.63
N SER A 242 9.77 -5.14 -0.75
CA SER A 242 10.37 -3.83 -1.07
C SER A 242 11.44 -3.87 -2.17
N MET A 243 12.05 -5.04 -2.40
CA MET A 243 12.96 -5.27 -3.53
C MET A 243 12.23 -5.57 -4.86
N GLN A 244 10.91 -5.74 -4.86
CA GLN A 244 10.15 -5.99 -6.06
C GLN A 244 10.03 -4.71 -6.89
N PRO A 245 10.60 -4.64 -8.12
CA PRO A 245 10.33 -3.52 -9.01
C PRO A 245 8.88 -3.59 -9.45
N HIS A 246 8.14 -2.53 -9.17
CA HIS A 246 6.69 -2.51 -9.31
C HIS A 246 6.17 -1.15 -9.73
N GLY A 247 4.89 -1.09 -10.04
CA GLY A 247 4.23 0.16 -10.36
C GLY A 247 2.77 -0.03 -10.71
N ILE A 248 2.20 1.01 -11.29
CA ILE A 248 0.82 1.03 -11.76
C ILE A 248 0.82 1.05 -13.29
N ARG A 249 0.00 0.18 -13.88
CA ARG A 249 -0.31 0.25 -15.31
C ARG A 249 -1.40 1.29 -15.58
N PRO A 250 -1.43 1.89 -16.79
CA PRO A 250 -2.46 2.85 -17.15
C PRO A 250 -3.85 2.20 -17.21
N ASN A 251 -4.88 2.97 -16.90
CA ASN A 251 -6.27 2.53 -17.04
C ASN A 251 -6.82 2.98 -18.41
N HIS A 252 -6.77 2.07 -19.38
CA HIS A 252 -7.31 2.26 -20.73
C HIS A 252 -8.72 1.71 -20.90
N SER A 253 -9.37 1.26 -19.81
CA SER A 253 -10.77 0.84 -19.88
C SER A 253 -11.68 2.04 -20.18
N LYS A 254 -12.93 1.77 -20.59
CA LYS A 254 -13.90 2.83 -20.84
C LYS A 254 -14.60 3.29 -19.56
N ASP A 255 -14.85 2.35 -18.65
CA ASP A 255 -15.82 2.50 -17.56
C ASP A 255 -15.42 1.78 -16.27
N LYS A 256 -14.24 1.11 -16.23
CA LYS A 256 -13.80 0.36 -15.06
C LYS A 256 -12.84 1.20 -14.22
N VAL A 257 -13.18 1.37 -12.98
CA VAL A 257 -12.37 2.14 -12.03
C VAL A 257 -11.65 1.19 -11.09
N ARG A 258 -10.32 1.33 -10.99
CA ARG A 258 -9.55 0.60 -9.99
C ARG A 258 -9.76 1.24 -8.63
N ILE A 259 -10.13 0.43 -7.64
CA ILE A 259 -10.28 0.86 -6.25
C ILE A 259 -9.46 -0.08 -5.36
N ALA A 260 -8.62 0.47 -4.51
CA ALA A 260 -7.77 -0.29 -3.61
C ALA A 260 -7.60 0.42 -2.27
N GLN A 261 -7.20 -0.34 -1.24
CA GLN A 261 -6.69 0.18 0.03
C GLN A 261 -5.27 -0.32 0.22
N TYR A 262 -4.37 0.54 0.67
CA TYR A 262 -3.02 0.15 1.04
C TYR A 262 -2.99 -0.35 2.48
N ILE A 263 -2.52 -1.58 2.67
CA ILE A 263 -2.40 -2.22 3.97
C ILE A 263 -1.06 -2.94 4.02
N SER A 264 -0.14 -2.44 4.81
CA SER A 264 1.12 -3.12 5.11
C SER A 264 1.23 -3.37 6.60
N MET A 265 1.98 -4.40 6.97
CA MET A 265 2.28 -4.67 8.38
C MET A 265 3.78 -4.88 8.56
N MET A 266 4.29 -4.39 9.66
CA MET A 266 5.69 -4.42 10.01
C MET A 266 5.84 -4.93 11.44
N PRO A 267 6.99 -5.52 11.81
CA PRO A 267 7.26 -5.85 13.21
C PRO A 267 7.05 -4.65 14.13
N ALA A 268 6.33 -4.88 15.22
CA ALA A 268 5.98 -3.85 16.18
C ALA A 268 7.21 -3.31 16.93
N GLU A 269 7.38 -2.01 16.90
CA GLU A 269 8.46 -1.31 17.66
C GLU A 269 7.94 -0.85 19.03
N GLU A 270 7.54 -1.80 19.88
CA GLU A 270 6.88 -1.48 21.15
C GLU A 270 7.74 -0.65 22.12
N ASN A 271 9.06 -0.61 21.91
CA ASN A 271 9.98 0.24 22.68
C ASN A 271 10.06 1.68 22.12
N ASN A 272 9.53 1.94 20.95
CA ASN A 272 9.45 3.27 20.36
C ASN A 272 8.16 3.94 20.82
N GLU A 273 8.18 4.48 22.03
CA GLU A 273 6.99 5.08 22.64
C GLU A 273 6.50 6.31 21.86
N ALA A 274 7.41 7.10 21.29
CA ALA A 274 7.05 8.28 20.49
C ALA A 274 6.24 7.88 19.25
N LEU A 275 6.70 6.87 18.52
CA LEU A 275 5.99 6.32 17.38
C LEU A 275 4.63 5.73 17.79
N ARG A 276 4.61 4.97 18.89
CA ARG A 276 3.37 4.37 19.42
C ARG A 276 2.32 5.44 19.75
N GLN A 277 2.70 6.49 20.47
CA GLN A 277 1.79 7.58 20.86
C GLN A 277 1.30 8.34 19.64
N TRP A 278 2.18 8.58 18.68
CA TRP A 278 1.77 9.23 17.44
C TRP A 278 0.73 8.40 16.68
N ARG A 279 0.90 7.09 16.57
CA ARG A 279 -0.07 6.18 15.92
C ARG A 279 -1.44 6.25 16.59
N ILE A 280 -1.46 6.21 17.95
CA ILE A 280 -2.68 6.35 18.75
C ILE A 280 -3.35 7.71 18.51
N LYS A 281 -2.55 8.78 18.46
CA LYS A 281 -3.03 10.14 18.16
C LYS A 281 -3.64 10.20 16.76
N SER A 282 -2.96 9.68 15.73
CA SER A 282 -3.46 9.65 14.36
C SER A 282 -4.84 8.99 14.28
N TRP A 283 -5.00 7.81 14.89
CA TRP A 283 -6.30 7.12 14.95
C TRP A 283 -7.36 7.93 15.71
N LYS A 284 -7.02 8.43 16.90
CA LYS A 284 -7.96 9.13 17.77
C LYS A 284 -8.44 10.47 17.16
N GLU A 285 -7.53 11.19 16.54
CA GLU A 285 -7.80 12.50 15.93
C GLU A 285 -8.15 12.38 14.44
N ARG A 286 -8.04 11.20 13.84
CA ARG A 286 -8.29 10.92 12.41
C ARG A 286 -7.45 11.83 11.50
N ILE A 287 -6.17 11.91 11.78
CA ILE A 287 -5.20 12.72 11.03
C ILE A 287 -4.27 11.84 10.19
N ALA A 288 -3.80 12.40 9.08
CA ALA A 288 -2.82 11.75 8.21
C ALA A 288 -1.49 11.48 8.94
N PRO A 289 -0.71 10.48 8.48
CA PRO A 289 0.70 10.40 8.83
C PRO A 289 1.44 11.69 8.46
N GLU A 290 2.46 12.04 9.26
CA GLU A 290 3.34 13.14 8.90
C GLU A 290 4.23 12.73 7.73
N GLY A 291 4.48 13.65 6.81
CA GLY A 291 5.38 13.46 5.70
C GLY A 291 4.84 13.98 4.37
N TYR A 292 5.75 14.20 3.45
CA TYR A 292 5.44 14.76 2.13
C TYR A 292 4.43 13.92 1.34
N ALA A 293 4.49 12.59 1.49
CA ALA A 293 3.60 11.66 0.79
C ALA A 293 2.17 11.64 1.32
N PHE A 294 1.89 12.29 2.45
CA PHE A 294 0.61 12.25 3.16
C PHE A 294 0.10 13.65 3.46
N PRO A 295 -0.35 14.40 2.45
CA PRO A 295 -0.77 15.80 2.65
C PRO A 295 -2.02 15.94 3.53
N GLY A 296 -2.77 14.84 3.72
CA GLY A 296 -4.03 14.87 4.45
C GLY A 296 -5.19 15.42 3.61
N ASP A 297 -6.40 15.30 4.15
CA ASP A 297 -7.60 15.85 3.52
C ASP A 297 -7.77 17.34 3.90
N PRO A 298 -7.56 18.27 2.97
CA PRO A 298 -7.71 19.71 3.26
C PRO A 298 -9.16 20.10 3.60
N ARG A 299 -10.14 19.25 3.30
CA ARG A 299 -11.55 19.46 3.67
C ARG A 299 -11.82 19.14 5.14
N GLY A 300 -10.91 18.40 5.79
CA GLY A 300 -11.09 17.90 7.15
C GLY A 300 -12.33 16.99 7.32
N TRP A 301 -12.75 16.33 6.26
CA TRP A 301 -14.00 15.54 6.28
C TRP A 301 -13.90 14.33 7.20
N GLU A 302 -12.75 13.68 7.23
CA GLU A 302 -12.58 12.53 8.12
C GLU A 302 -12.77 12.92 9.59
N GLN A 303 -12.21 14.08 10.02
CA GLN A 303 -12.34 14.58 11.38
C GLN A 303 -13.75 15.08 11.70
N ASN A 304 -14.39 15.72 10.73
CA ASN A 304 -15.61 16.49 10.98
C ASN A 304 -16.91 15.69 10.69
N LYS A 305 -16.84 14.67 9.83
CA LYS A 305 -18.04 13.92 9.40
C LYS A 305 -18.16 12.55 10.03
N TYR A 306 -17.05 11.92 10.47
CA TYR A 306 -17.06 10.54 10.89
C TYR A 306 -16.56 10.36 12.33
N PRO A 307 -17.07 9.35 13.06
CA PRO A 307 -16.58 9.05 14.40
C PRO A 307 -15.19 8.39 14.36
N VAL A 308 -14.56 8.29 15.52
CA VAL A 308 -13.35 7.45 15.70
C VAL A 308 -13.72 6.00 15.44
N ALA A 309 -12.89 5.30 14.69
CA ALA A 309 -13.12 3.89 14.38
C ALA A 309 -13.06 3.01 15.65
N GLU A 310 -13.96 2.08 15.74
CA GLU A 310 -13.95 1.04 16.78
C GLU A 310 -12.95 -0.06 16.40
N LEU A 311 -12.12 -0.43 17.36
CA LEU A 311 -11.11 -1.46 17.17
C LEU A 311 -11.45 -2.70 17.99
N ASN A 312 -11.41 -3.86 17.33
CA ASN A 312 -11.44 -5.13 18.03
C ASN A 312 -10.12 -5.40 18.79
N GLU A 313 -9.99 -6.48 19.51
CA GLU A 313 -8.76 -6.82 20.26
C GLU A 313 -7.51 -6.83 19.36
N LEU A 314 -7.61 -7.41 18.16
CA LEU A 314 -6.53 -7.42 17.19
C LEU A 314 -6.19 -6.00 16.71
N GLY A 315 -7.19 -5.22 16.33
CA GLY A 315 -7.00 -3.84 15.85
C GLY A 315 -6.31 -2.95 16.89
N ARG A 316 -6.62 -3.12 18.18
CA ARG A 316 -5.95 -2.41 19.27
C ARG A 316 -4.46 -2.73 19.35
N LYS A 317 -4.08 -3.98 19.16
CA LYS A 317 -2.67 -4.42 19.10
C LYS A 317 -1.99 -3.93 17.82
N LEU A 318 -2.65 -4.06 16.67
CA LEU A 318 -2.14 -3.60 15.38
C LEU A 318 -1.92 -2.08 15.32
N LEU A 319 -2.72 -1.31 16.04
CA LEU A 319 -2.51 0.13 16.21
C LEU A 319 -1.35 0.43 17.16
N GLY A 320 -1.12 -0.42 18.16
CA GLY A 320 -0.23 -0.18 19.29
C GLY A 320 -0.96 0.42 20.50
N LEU A 321 -2.30 0.43 20.51
CA LEU A 321 -3.09 0.86 21.68
C LEU A 321 -2.89 -0.14 22.82
N ASP A 322 -2.95 -1.43 22.53
CA ASP A 322 -2.56 -2.51 23.43
C ASP A 322 -1.19 -3.07 23.00
N ARG A 323 -0.38 -3.47 23.96
CA ARG A 323 0.91 -4.10 23.69
C ARG A 323 0.75 -5.59 23.37
N TRP A 324 1.61 -6.10 22.50
CA TRP A 324 1.72 -7.54 22.21
C TRP A 324 2.33 -8.30 23.38
N SER A 325 3.40 -7.76 23.93
CA SER A 325 4.02 -8.31 25.14
C SER A 325 3.24 -7.87 26.38
N LYS A 326 2.82 -8.82 27.21
CA LYS A 326 2.47 -8.47 28.59
C LYS A 326 3.74 -7.93 29.22
N GLY A 327 3.77 -6.64 29.57
CA GLY A 327 4.90 -6.07 30.30
C GLY A 327 5.27 -7.03 31.44
N LYS A 328 6.55 -7.37 31.53
CA LYS A 328 7.05 -7.94 32.77
C LYS A 328 6.86 -6.84 33.80
N GLY A 329 5.79 -6.98 34.62
CA GLY A 329 5.56 -6.14 35.78
C GLY A 329 6.69 -6.32 36.80
#